data_bbc9746803153db83b56646a9a14d588
#
_entry.id   bbc9746803153db83b56646a9a14d588
#
_cell.length_a   1.000
_cell.length_b   1.000
_cell.length_c   1.000
_cell.angle_alpha   90.00
_cell.angle_beta   90.00
_cell.angle_gamma   90.00
#
_symmetry.space_group_name_H-M   'P 1'
#
loop_
_entity.id
_entity.type
_entity.pdbx_description
1 polymer ?
#
loop_
_entity_poly.entity_id
_entity_poly.type
_entity_poly.pdbx_seq_one_letter_code
_entity_poly.pdbx_strand_id
1 'polypeptide(L)'
;GENLLPSTPIPVDKETSAPILEVIFPSDTVISEPFFDEKIKDAVESVVIEWKNYGVLLEMNATPSRSCLIYGAPGTGKTHLAKWMAKEIQLPMVLAKLESIVSSFLGTSARNIGNLFKFANRYNCVLLLDEFDAIAKLRNDPQEVGEVKRIVNSLLQCLDERDSIGFTIGITNHEQLLDPAIWRRFDVQIDIPKPSNKVIQELLNAFLPPLEFSESELKFMSWCLNGATGADVEKWVNWLKRMKIINEYRHENLISLMRRYILLNTGRISRNVKDALDGPNEALYEILTGSDADLKKKDIASILNITPSSLSKQISKFKNV
;
A
#
# COMPACT_ATOMS: atom_id res chain seq x y z
N GLY A 1 -5.55 -12.07 -27.68
CA GLY A 1 -4.55 -12.92 -27.02
C GLY A 1 -5.11 -14.29 -26.70
N GLU A 2 -4.23 -15.24 -26.42
CA GLU A 2 -4.61 -16.58 -25.96
C GLU A 2 -5.09 -16.53 -24.50
N ASN A 3 -5.84 -17.55 -24.06
CA ASN A 3 -6.22 -17.66 -22.66
C ASN A 3 -5.05 -18.25 -21.85
N LEU A 4 -4.73 -17.59 -20.75
CA LEU A 4 -3.73 -18.06 -19.80
C LEU A 4 -4.35 -19.14 -18.90
N LEU A 5 -3.69 -20.29 -18.78
CA LEU A 5 -4.16 -21.42 -17.99
C LEU A 5 -3.19 -21.69 -16.83
N PRO A 6 -3.64 -22.30 -15.72
CA PRO A 6 -2.76 -22.69 -14.62
C PRO A 6 -1.61 -23.63 -15.02
N SER A 7 -1.79 -24.40 -16.09
CA SER A 7 -0.78 -25.30 -16.64
C SER A 7 0.18 -24.63 -17.65
N THR A 8 -0.01 -23.34 -17.95
CA THR A 8 0.84 -22.63 -18.90
C THR A 8 2.26 -22.51 -18.35
N PRO A 9 3.29 -22.98 -19.08
CA PRO A 9 4.67 -22.83 -18.63
C PRO A 9 5.08 -21.37 -18.53
N ILE A 10 5.63 -20.97 -17.39
CA ILE A 10 6.12 -19.63 -17.14
C ILE A 10 7.62 -19.52 -17.50
N PRO A 11 8.07 -18.35 -18.02
CA PRO A 11 9.46 -18.14 -18.33
C PRO A 11 10.31 -18.09 -17.05
N VAL A 12 11.52 -18.63 -17.18
CA VAL A 12 12.53 -18.66 -16.12
C VAL A 12 13.80 -17.97 -16.58
N ASP A 13 14.58 -17.49 -15.64
CA ASP A 13 15.94 -17.05 -15.90
C ASP A 13 16.80 -18.24 -16.30
N LYS A 14 17.58 -18.10 -17.38
CA LYS A 14 18.36 -19.22 -17.93
C LYS A 14 19.54 -19.65 -17.07
N GLU A 15 20.05 -18.76 -16.23
CA GLU A 15 21.23 -19.03 -15.40
C GLU A 15 20.83 -19.59 -14.05
N THR A 16 19.75 -19.05 -13.47
CA THR A 16 19.29 -19.44 -12.12
C THR A 16 18.15 -20.43 -12.12
N SER A 17 17.48 -20.62 -13.26
CA SER A 17 16.22 -21.38 -13.38
C SER A 17 15.07 -20.81 -12.49
N ALA A 18 15.24 -19.62 -11.93
CA ALA A 18 14.22 -18.97 -11.13
C ALA A 18 13.11 -18.39 -12.05
N PRO A 19 11.83 -18.50 -11.65
CA PRO A 19 10.74 -17.87 -12.40
C PRO A 19 10.89 -16.36 -12.37
N ILE A 20 10.68 -15.71 -13.52
CA ILE A 20 10.78 -14.24 -13.68
C ILE A 20 9.44 -13.54 -13.43
N LEU A 21 8.37 -14.29 -13.31
CA LEU A 21 7.02 -13.79 -13.10
C LEU A 21 6.20 -14.79 -12.26
N GLU A 22 5.09 -14.30 -11.75
CA GLU A 22 4.05 -15.07 -11.09
C GLU A 22 2.72 -14.82 -11.83
N VAL A 23 1.86 -15.83 -11.92
CA VAL A 23 0.51 -15.69 -12.48
C VAL A 23 -0.50 -15.80 -11.36
N ILE A 24 -1.38 -14.82 -11.25
CA ILE A 24 -2.46 -14.77 -10.28
C ILE A 24 -3.78 -14.79 -11.04
N PHE A 25 -4.63 -15.80 -10.79
CA PHE A 25 -5.94 -15.92 -11.40
C PHE A 25 -7.03 -15.24 -10.57
N PRO A 26 -8.04 -14.63 -11.19
CA PRO A 26 -9.13 -13.96 -10.46
C PRO A 26 -9.88 -14.88 -9.50
N SER A 27 -9.94 -16.19 -9.80
CA SER A 27 -10.61 -17.22 -9.00
C SER A 27 -9.86 -17.66 -7.75
N ASP A 28 -8.54 -17.52 -7.75
CA ASP A 28 -7.65 -18.17 -6.76
C ASP A 28 -7.47 -17.36 -5.49
N THR A 29 -7.87 -16.09 -5.51
CA THR A 29 -7.64 -15.17 -4.40
C THR A 29 -8.88 -14.39 -4.02
N VAL A 30 -9.19 -14.39 -2.73
CA VAL A 30 -10.17 -13.47 -2.15
C VAL A 30 -9.44 -12.13 -1.96
N ILE A 31 -9.69 -11.19 -2.86
CA ILE A 31 -9.15 -9.84 -2.78
C ILE A 31 -10.30 -8.92 -2.34
N SER A 32 -10.16 -8.33 -1.16
CA SER A 32 -11.12 -7.35 -0.66
C SER A 32 -10.95 -6.01 -1.37
N GLU A 33 -12.03 -5.24 -1.42
CA GLU A 33 -11.97 -3.86 -1.91
C GLU A 33 -10.99 -3.03 -1.08
N PRO A 34 -10.07 -2.27 -1.72
CA PRO A 34 -9.13 -1.42 -1.01
C PRO A 34 -9.83 -0.25 -0.30
N PHE A 35 -9.24 0.21 0.81
CA PHE A 35 -9.71 1.39 1.53
C PHE A 35 -8.94 2.63 1.09
N PHE A 36 -9.63 3.57 0.43
CA PHE A 36 -9.09 4.87 0.02
C PHE A 36 -10.11 5.97 0.23
N ASP A 37 -9.65 7.22 0.26
CA ASP A 37 -10.53 8.37 0.19
C ASP A 37 -11.34 8.36 -1.13
N GLU A 38 -12.54 8.94 -1.10
CA GLU A 38 -13.49 8.88 -2.23
C GLU A 38 -12.89 9.36 -3.55
N LYS A 39 -12.06 10.41 -3.52
CA LYS A 39 -11.39 10.91 -4.73
C LYS A 39 -10.49 9.87 -5.41
N ILE A 40 -9.79 9.07 -4.61
CA ILE A 40 -8.95 8.00 -5.12
C ILE A 40 -9.81 6.85 -5.63
N LYS A 41 -10.87 6.49 -4.91
CA LYS A 41 -11.84 5.48 -5.37
C LYS A 41 -12.42 5.85 -6.73
N ASP A 42 -12.92 7.07 -6.89
CA ASP A 42 -13.50 7.56 -8.15
C ASP A 42 -12.49 7.49 -9.30
N ALA A 43 -11.24 7.90 -9.06
CA ALA A 43 -10.19 7.84 -10.06
C ALA A 43 -9.88 6.39 -10.49
N VAL A 44 -9.77 5.48 -9.53
CA VAL A 44 -9.51 4.06 -9.79
C VAL A 44 -10.69 3.40 -10.50
N GLU A 45 -11.91 3.64 -10.03
CA GLU A 45 -13.13 3.11 -10.63
C GLU A 45 -13.28 3.57 -12.08
N SER A 46 -12.93 4.80 -12.40
CA SER A 46 -12.98 5.31 -13.79
C SER A 46 -12.06 4.50 -14.72
N VAL A 47 -10.85 4.16 -14.27
CA VAL A 47 -9.92 3.32 -15.03
C VAL A 47 -10.47 1.89 -15.20
N VAL A 48 -11.01 1.32 -14.14
CA VAL A 48 -11.58 -0.04 -14.18
C VAL A 48 -12.81 -0.10 -15.11
N ILE A 49 -13.68 0.90 -15.06
CA ILE A 49 -14.86 1.01 -15.95
C ILE A 49 -14.41 1.11 -17.41
N GLU A 50 -13.40 1.94 -17.69
CA GLU A 50 -12.83 2.07 -19.04
C GLU A 50 -12.29 0.73 -19.55
N TRP A 51 -11.54 0.00 -18.72
CA TRP A 51 -11.01 -1.31 -19.06
C TRP A 51 -12.10 -2.37 -19.24
N LYS A 52 -13.15 -2.36 -18.42
CA LYS A 52 -14.32 -3.25 -18.61
C LYS A 52 -15.05 -3.00 -19.94
N ASN A 53 -15.08 -1.76 -20.40
CA ASN A 53 -15.78 -1.35 -21.63
C ASN A 53 -14.83 -1.17 -22.84
N TYR A 54 -13.64 -1.72 -22.76
CA TYR A 54 -12.59 -1.57 -23.77
C TYR A 54 -13.08 -1.85 -25.22
N GLY A 55 -13.81 -2.93 -25.43
CA GLY A 55 -14.34 -3.29 -26.75
C GLY A 55 -15.30 -2.24 -27.31
N VAL A 56 -16.22 -1.77 -26.48
CA VAL A 56 -17.19 -0.72 -26.88
C VAL A 56 -16.49 0.59 -27.21
N LEU A 57 -15.47 0.97 -26.45
CA LEU A 57 -14.69 2.18 -26.73
C LEU A 57 -13.99 2.10 -28.10
N LEU A 58 -13.41 0.96 -28.41
CA LEU A 58 -12.77 0.76 -29.72
C LEU A 58 -13.77 0.81 -30.87
N GLU A 59 -14.96 0.23 -30.74
CA GLU A 59 -16.02 0.30 -31.75
C GLU A 59 -16.46 1.73 -32.03
N MET A 60 -16.36 2.60 -31.03
CA MET A 60 -16.66 4.02 -31.15
C MET A 60 -15.46 4.88 -31.55
N ASN A 61 -14.35 4.27 -31.98
CA ASN A 61 -13.07 4.94 -32.29
C ASN A 61 -12.51 5.77 -31.09
N ALA A 62 -12.87 5.42 -29.87
CA ALA A 62 -12.25 5.98 -28.67
C ALA A 62 -11.06 5.11 -28.29
N THR A 63 -9.91 5.73 -28.04
CA THR A 63 -8.71 5.00 -27.58
C THR A 63 -8.74 4.96 -26.06
N PRO A 64 -9.04 3.80 -25.44
CA PRO A 64 -9.01 3.67 -24.00
C PRO A 64 -7.58 3.76 -23.46
N SER A 65 -7.41 4.22 -22.24
CA SER A 65 -6.14 4.10 -21.53
C SER A 65 -5.79 2.63 -21.33
N ARG A 66 -4.52 2.28 -21.50
CA ARG A 66 -4.06 0.89 -21.39
C ARG A 66 -3.00 0.69 -20.30
N SER A 67 -2.51 1.77 -19.76
CA SER A 67 -1.45 1.73 -18.77
C SER A 67 -1.72 2.67 -17.62
N CYS A 68 -1.43 2.21 -16.41
CA CYS A 68 -1.62 2.94 -15.18
C CYS A 68 -0.37 2.81 -14.30
N LEU A 69 0.23 3.93 -13.92
CA LEU A 69 1.29 3.99 -12.92
C LEU A 69 0.67 4.35 -11.57
N ILE A 70 0.89 3.50 -10.59
CA ILE A 70 0.45 3.71 -9.21
C ILE A 70 1.70 4.00 -8.38
N TYR A 71 1.73 5.14 -7.71
CA TYR A 71 2.88 5.54 -6.91
C TYR A 71 2.45 6.10 -5.55
N GLY A 72 3.38 6.23 -4.64
CA GLY A 72 3.16 6.70 -3.29
C GLY A 72 4.07 6.00 -2.28
N ALA A 73 3.98 6.38 -1.01
CA ALA A 73 4.81 5.84 0.05
C ALA A 73 4.67 4.30 0.18
N PRO A 74 5.73 3.60 0.62
CA PRO A 74 5.64 2.17 0.91
C PRO A 74 4.52 1.86 1.92
N GLY A 75 3.85 0.73 1.75
CA GLY A 75 2.83 0.27 2.68
C GLY A 75 1.45 0.94 2.54
N THR A 76 1.21 1.67 1.44
CA THR A 76 -0.09 2.32 1.17
C THR A 76 -1.09 1.44 0.42
N GLY A 77 -0.75 0.18 0.11
CA GLY A 77 -1.67 -0.77 -0.51
C GLY A 77 -1.70 -0.76 -2.03
N LYS A 78 -0.65 -0.28 -2.69
CA LYS A 78 -0.57 -0.19 -4.17
C LYS A 78 -0.66 -1.54 -4.88
N THR A 79 0.05 -2.53 -4.38
CA THR A 79 0.03 -3.90 -4.95
C THR A 79 -1.34 -4.55 -4.76
N HIS A 80 -1.96 -4.36 -3.60
CA HIS A 80 -3.32 -4.83 -3.34
C HIS A 80 -4.34 -4.18 -4.29
N LEU A 81 -4.22 -2.87 -4.51
CA LEU A 81 -5.03 -2.15 -5.47
C LEU A 81 -4.91 -2.72 -6.89
N ALA A 82 -3.69 -2.96 -7.36
CA ALA A 82 -3.45 -3.52 -8.69
C ALA A 82 -4.09 -4.91 -8.85
N LYS A 83 -3.97 -5.77 -7.84
CA LYS A 83 -4.62 -7.08 -7.82
C LYS A 83 -6.14 -6.96 -7.83
N TRP A 84 -6.70 -6.04 -7.08
CA TRP A 84 -8.13 -5.77 -7.08
C TRP A 84 -8.62 -5.29 -8.46
N MET A 85 -7.89 -4.38 -9.11
CA MET A 85 -8.22 -3.91 -10.47
C MET A 85 -8.27 -5.06 -11.48
N ALA A 86 -7.27 -5.94 -11.47
CA ALA A 86 -7.22 -7.10 -12.37
C ALA A 86 -8.41 -8.06 -12.12
N LYS A 87 -8.76 -8.28 -10.84
CA LYS A 87 -9.92 -9.08 -10.46
C LYS A 87 -11.22 -8.47 -10.97
N GLU A 88 -11.39 -7.15 -10.84
CA GLU A 88 -12.59 -6.43 -11.29
C GLU A 88 -12.81 -6.54 -12.80
N ILE A 89 -11.74 -6.56 -13.59
CA ILE A 89 -11.83 -6.75 -15.05
C ILE A 89 -11.80 -8.23 -15.47
N GLN A 90 -11.75 -9.16 -14.51
CA GLN A 90 -11.79 -10.61 -14.73
C GLN A 90 -10.67 -11.14 -15.63
N LEU A 91 -9.48 -10.56 -15.56
CA LEU A 91 -8.30 -11.04 -16.27
C LEU A 91 -7.26 -11.60 -15.31
N PRO A 92 -6.53 -12.65 -15.71
CA PRO A 92 -5.35 -13.09 -14.98
C PRO A 92 -4.31 -11.96 -14.92
N MET A 93 -3.56 -11.92 -13.81
CA MET A 93 -2.46 -10.98 -13.63
C MET A 93 -1.13 -11.69 -13.78
N VAL A 94 -0.27 -11.16 -14.61
CA VAL A 94 1.14 -11.52 -14.72
C VAL A 94 1.93 -10.52 -13.87
N LEU A 95 2.42 -10.96 -12.73
CA LEU A 95 3.16 -10.14 -11.78
C LEU A 95 4.66 -10.35 -11.95
N ALA A 96 5.40 -9.28 -12.17
CA ALA A 96 6.86 -9.28 -12.17
C ALA A 96 7.39 -8.22 -11.20
N LYS A 97 8.29 -8.63 -10.32
CA LYS A 97 9.04 -7.73 -9.44
C LYS A 97 10.34 -7.35 -10.13
N LEU A 98 10.47 -6.09 -10.53
CA LEU A 98 11.64 -5.64 -11.26
C LEU A 98 12.92 -5.75 -10.43
N GLU A 99 12.86 -5.59 -9.11
CA GLU A 99 14.00 -5.81 -8.23
C GLU A 99 14.56 -7.23 -8.37
N SER A 100 13.70 -8.24 -8.40
CA SER A 100 14.13 -9.64 -8.59
C SER A 100 14.76 -9.88 -9.96
N ILE A 101 14.28 -9.21 -11.01
CA ILE A 101 14.80 -9.35 -12.36
C ILE A 101 16.18 -8.71 -12.50
N VAL A 102 16.39 -7.51 -11.90
CA VAL A 102 17.64 -6.75 -12.06
C VAL A 102 18.71 -7.12 -11.04
N SER A 103 18.34 -7.65 -9.86
CA SER A 103 19.30 -8.02 -8.80
C SER A 103 19.98 -9.36 -9.03
N SER A 104 19.36 -10.27 -9.77
CA SER A 104 19.87 -11.64 -9.92
C SER A 104 21.12 -11.75 -10.79
N PHE A 105 21.15 -11.05 -11.95
CA PHE A 105 22.32 -10.94 -12.82
C PHE A 105 22.11 -9.79 -13.79
N LEU A 106 22.89 -8.74 -13.69
CA LEU A 106 22.79 -7.56 -14.54
C LEU A 106 22.83 -7.88 -16.05
N GLY A 107 23.73 -8.74 -16.48
CA GLY A 107 23.87 -9.10 -17.90
C GLY A 107 22.69 -9.84 -18.54
N THR A 108 21.75 -10.39 -17.75
CA THR A 108 20.55 -11.09 -18.24
C THR A 108 19.26 -10.31 -18.04
N SER A 109 19.31 -9.19 -17.33
CA SER A 109 18.12 -8.41 -16.96
C SER A 109 17.32 -7.93 -18.18
N ALA A 110 17.97 -7.36 -19.18
CA ALA A 110 17.30 -6.91 -20.39
C ALA A 110 16.63 -8.07 -21.15
N ARG A 111 17.25 -9.24 -21.19
CA ARG A 111 16.67 -10.45 -21.78
C ARG A 111 15.46 -10.94 -21.01
N ASN A 112 15.54 -10.96 -19.69
CA ASN A 112 14.43 -11.36 -18.83
C ASN A 112 13.23 -10.42 -18.95
N ILE A 113 13.46 -9.12 -19.06
CA ILE A 113 12.41 -8.14 -19.38
C ILE A 113 11.76 -8.45 -20.73
N GLY A 114 12.55 -8.69 -21.77
CA GLY A 114 12.03 -9.08 -23.09
C GLY A 114 11.20 -10.36 -23.04
N ASN A 115 11.63 -11.39 -22.30
CA ASN A 115 10.90 -12.65 -22.12
C ASN A 115 9.59 -12.46 -21.35
N LEU A 116 9.61 -11.61 -20.32
CA LEU A 116 8.41 -11.23 -19.57
C LEU A 116 7.34 -10.61 -20.48
N PHE A 117 7.72 -9.61 -21.26
CA PHE A 117 6.79 -8.94 -22.18
C PHE A 117 6.32 -9.83 -23.31
N LYS A 118 7.20 -10.66 -23.88
CA LYS A 118 6.81 -11.68 -24.85
C LYS A 118 5.72 -12.61 -24.31
N PHE A 119 5.88 -13.07 -23.07
CA PHE A 119 4.89 -13.89 -22.40
C PHE A 119 3.58 -13.12 -22.22
N ALA A 120 3.63 -11.95 -21.60
CA ALA A 120 2.44 -11.15 -21.33
C ALA A 120 1.69 -10.72 -22.60
N ASN A 121 2.41 -10.47 -23.71
CA ASN A 121 1.80 -10.06 -24.99
C ASN A 121 1.11 -11.20 -25.73
N ARG A 122 1.43 -12.44 -25.39
CA ARG A 122 0.77 -13.62 -25.97
C ARG A 122 -0.62 -13.87 -25.38
N TYR A 123 -0.81 -13.52 -24.10
CA TYR A 123 -2.01 -13.89 -23.35
C TYR A 123 -2.89 -12.69 -23.03
N ASN A 124 -4.20 -12.94 -22.87
CA ASN A 124 -5.14 -11.95 -22.30
C ASN A 124 -4.90 -11.84 -20.80
N CYS A 125 -4.15 -10.83 -20.39
CA CYS A 125 -3.78 -10.64 -18.99
C CYS A 125 -3.49 -9.16 -18.69
N VAL A 126 -3.52 -8.84 -17.40
CA VAL A 126 -2.94 -7.59 -16.87
C VAL A 126 -1.48 -7.85 -16.53
N LEU A 127 -0.57 -7.05 -17.06
CA LEU A 127 0.84 -7.07 -16.67
C LEU A 127 1.05 -6.11 -15.50
N LEU A 128 1.48 -6.62 -14.37
CA LEU A 128 1.88 -5.81 -13.22
C LEU A 128 3.41 -5.81 -13.10
N LEU A 129 3.99 -4.62 -13.22
CA LEU A 129 5.40 -4.36 -13.01
C LEU A 129 5.57 -3.67 -11.66
N ASP A 130 5.96 -4.42 -10.65
CA ASP A 130 6.18 -3.91 -9.29
C ASP A 130 7.64 -3.50 -9.08
N GLU A 131 7.88 -2.60 -8.13
CA GLU A 131 9.22 -2.18 -7.71
C GLU A 131 10.04 -1.51 -8.84
N PHE A 132 9.41 -0.59 -9.58
CA PHE A 132 10.09 0.17 -10.65
C PHE A 132 11.32 0.95 -10.16
N ASP A 133 11.34 1.37 -8.91
CA ASP A 133 12.44 2.07 -8.28
C ASP A 133 13.74 1.23 -8.18
N ALA A 134 13.65 -0.10 -8.32
CA ALA A 134 14.82 -0.96 -8.38
C ALA A 134 15.78 -0.58 -9.52
N ILE A 135 15.26 -0.17 -10.67
CA ILE A 135 16.07 0.27 -11.82
C ILE A 135 16.82 1.56 -11.51
N ALA A 136 16.20 2.48 -10.78
CA ALA A 136 16.82 3.74 -10.41
C ALA A 136 17.95 3.55 -9.37
N LYS A 137 17.83 2.58 -8.48
CA LYS A 137 18.86 2.26 -7.48
C LYS A 137 20.17 1.78 -8.13
N LEU A 138 20.12 1.13 -9.26
CA LEU A 138 21.30 0.68 -10.02
C LEU A 138 22.12 1.85 -10.58
N ARG A 139 21.52 3.03 -10.80
CA ARG A 139 22.22 4.19 -11.34
C ARG A 139 23.31 4.76 -10.43
N ASN A 140 23.28 4.41 -9.15
CA ASN A 140 24.25 4.88 -8.17
C ASN A 140 25.58 4.13 -8.23
N ASP A 141 25.67 3.06 -9.02
CA ASP A 141 26.93 2.34 -9.25
C ASP A 141 27.61 2.83 -10.56
N PRO A 142 28.78 3.50 -10.48
CA PRO A 142 29.47 4.01 -11.66
C PRO A 142 29.91 2.95 -12.67
N GLN A 143 30.06 1.70 -12.22
CA GLN A 143 30.50 0.58 -13.08
C GLN A 143 29.36 0.04 -13.96
N GLU A 144 28.10 0.35 -13.61
CA GLU A 144 26.91 -0.26 -14.20
C GLU A 144 26.07 0.67 -15.08
N VAL A 145 26.51 1.90 -15.31
CA VAL A 145 25.78 2.92 -16.09
C VAL A 145 25.38 2.43 -17.48
N GLY A 146 26.22 1.65 -18.13
CA GLY A 146 25.94 1.09 -19.46
C GLY A 146 24.81 0.06 -19.44
N GLU A 147 24.79 -0.82 -18.45
CA GLU A 147 23.80 -1.87 -18.31
C GLU A 147 22.44 -1.28 -17.89
N VAL A 148 22.44 -0.31 -17.00
CA VAL A 148 21.21 0.42 -16.61
C VAL A 148 20.55 1.07 -17.83
N LYS A 149 21.32 1.69 -18.70
CA LYS A 149 20.79 2.25 -19.97
C LYS A 149 20.17 1.19 -20.88
N ARG A 150 20.79 0.00 -20.99
CA ARG A 150 20.24 -1.12 -21.76
C ARG A 150 18.92 -1.60 -21.16
N ILE A 151 18.84 -1.76 -19.85
CA ILE A 151 17.62 -2.16 -19.13
C ILE A 151 16.50 -1.15 -19.36
N VAL A 152 16.78 0.14 -19.17
CA VAL A 152 15.80 1.22 -19.40
C VAL A 152 15.31 1.25 -20.84
N ASN A 153 16.23 1.17 -21.82
CA ASN A 153 15.86 1.16 -23.24
C ASN A 153 15.02 -0.06 -23.61
N SER A 154 15.39 -1.24 -23.12
CA SER A 154 14.62 -2.47 -23.32
C SER A 154 13.21 -2.35 -22.73
N LEU A 155 13.10 -1.81 -21.52
CA LEU A 155 11.82 -1.59 -20.86
C LEU A 155 10.95 -0.59 -21.63
N LEU A 156 11.51 0.53 -22.09
CA LEU A 156 10.79 1.54 -22.88
C LEU A 156 10.24 0.94 -24.17
N GLN A 157 11.06 0.19 -24.90
CA GLN A 157 10.63 -0.49 -26.13
C GLN A 157 9.51 -1.49 -25.83
N CYS A 158 9.66 -2.30 -24.80
CA CYS A 158 8.64 -3.28 -24.42
C CYS A 158 7.32 -2.63 -24.00
N LEU A 159 7.37 -1.50 -23.28
CA LEU A 159 6.17 -0.74 -22.90
C LEU A 159 5.46 -0.20 -24.14
N ASP A 160 6.20 0.40 -25.09
CA ASP A 160 5.65 0.93 -26.34
C ASP A 160 4.95 -0.18 -27.18
N GLU A 161 5.57 -1.37 -27.27
CA GLU A 161 4.97 -2.52 -27.95
C GLU A 161 3.72 -3.02 -27.25
N ARG A 162 3.72 -3.08 -25.92
CA ARG A 162 2.60 -3.58 -25.13
C ARG A 162 1.38 -2.66 -25.15
N ASP A 163 1.57 -1.37 -25.27
CA ASP A 163 0.48 -0.37 -25.21
C ASP A 163 -0.61 -0.63 -26.27
N SER A 164 -0.28 -1.30 -27.36
CA SER A 164 -1.24 -1.73 -28.38
C SER A 164 -1.93 -3.08 -28.11
N ILE A 165 -1.52 -3.84 -27.10
CA ILE A 165 -1.90 -5.25 -26.92
C ILE A 165 -2.74 -5.50 -25.68
N GLY A 166 -2.39 -4.90 -24.53
CA GLY A 166 -3.06 -5.23 -23.27
C GLY A 166 -2.86 -4.18 -22.17
N PHE A 167 -3.41 -4.47 -21.01
CA PHE A 167 -3.34 -3.57 -19.83
C PHE A 167 -2.05 -3.77 -19.06
N THR A 168 -1.47 -2.67 -18.61
CA THR A 168 -0.23 -2.66 -17.83
C THR A 168 -0.38 -1.77 -16.62
N ILE A 169 0.02 -2.27 -15.45
CA ILE A 169 0.10 -1.50 -14.22
C ILE A 169 1.56 -1.47 -13.78
N GLY A 170 2.08 -0.28 -13.53
CA GLY A 170 3.38 -0.08 -12.90
C GLY A 170 3.22 0.39 -11.48
N ILE A 171 4.09 -0.03 -10.57
CA ILE A 171 4.11 0.40 -9.18
C ILE A 171 5.51 0.89 -8.80
N THR A 172 5.58 2.05 -8.17
CA THR A 172 6.80 2.56 -7.56
C THR A 172 6.55 3.20 -6.20
N ASN A 173 7.50 3.04 -5.29
CA ASN A 173 7.52 3.73 -4.00
C ASN A 173 8.30 5.05 -4.04
N HIS A 174 9.00 5.30 -5.13
CA HIS A 174 9.92 6.43 -5.30
C HIS A 174 9.75 7.04 -6.69
N GLU A 175 8.62 7.70 -6.93
CA GLU A 175 8.30 8.34 -8.20
C GLU A 175 9.35 9.36 -8.64
N GLN A 176 9.98 10.04 -7.69
CA GLN A 176 11.04 11.02 -7.95
C GLN A 176 12.31 10.39 -8.56
N LEU A 177 12.51 9.09 -8.40
CA LEU A 177 13.64 8.36 -8.95
C LEU A 177 13.35 7.77 -10.33
N LEU A 178 12.08 7.76 -10.75
CA LEU A 178 11.65 7.17 -12.00
C LEU A 178 12.15 8.01 -13.19
N ASP A 179 12.66 7.33 -14.23
CA ASP A 179 13.05 7.99 -15.46
C ASP A 179 11.84 8.69 -16.10
N PRO A 180 11.96 10.00 -16.45
CA PRO A 180 10.86 10.73 -17.09
C PRO A 180 10.34 10.06 -18.38
N ALA A 181 11.19 9.34 -19.11
CA ALA A 181 10.78 8.60 -20.30
C ALA A 181 9.86 7.41 -19.95
N ILE A 182 10.12 6.71 -18.85
CA ILE A 182 9.24 5.65 -18.34
C ILE A 182 7.91 6.26 -17.86
N TRP A 183 7.98 7.32 -17.07
CA TRP A 183 6.81 8.03 -16.56
C TRP A 183 5.81 8.39 -17.65
N ARG A 184 6.31 8.90 -18.77
CA ARG A 184 5.49 9.35 -19.92
C ARG A 184 4.82 8.22 -20.69
N ARG A 185 5.22 6.95 -20.48
CA ARG A 185 4.61 5.78 -21.14
C ARG A 185 3.33 5.31 -20.47
N PHE A 186 3.02 5.83 -19.29
CA PHE A 186 1.78 5.50 -18.60
C PHE A 186 0.70 6.53 -18.91
N ASP A 187 -0.42 6.08 -19.46
CA ASP A 187 -1.57 6.92 -19.82
C ASP A 187 -2.20 7.57 -18.59
N VAL A 188 -2.26 6.82 -17.49
CA VAL A 188 -2.84 7.23 -16.22
C VAL A 188 -1.79 7.13 -15.12
N GLN A 189 -1.79 8.11 -14.23
CA GLN A 189 -0.85 8.18 -13.10
C GLN A 189 -1.66 8.48 -11.83
N ILE A 190 -1.63 7.57 -10.87
CA ILE A 190 -2.41 7.66 -9.64
C ILE A 190 -1.46 7.75 -8.44
N ASP A 191 -1.55 8.86 -7.72
CA ASP A 191 -0.90 9.06 -6.43
C ASP A 191 -1.76 8.44 -5.33
N ILE A 192 -1.17 7.51 -4.56
CA ILE A 192 -1.81 6.93 -3.38
C ILE A 192 -1.20 7.57 -2.14
N PRO A 193 -1.88 8.53 -1.54
CA PRO A 193 -1.40 9.17 -0.33
C PRO A 193 -1.48 8.23 0.87
N LYS A 194 -0.84 8.61 1.95
CA LYS A 194 -1.08 7.98 3.24
C LYS A 194 -2.55 8.14 3.63
N PRO A 195 -3.15 7.14 4.30
CA PRO A 195 -4.56 7.16 4.64
C PRO A 195 -4.92 8.36 5.52
N SER A 196 -6.08 8.96 5.24
CA SER A 196 -6.70 9.96 6.10
C SER A 196 -7.20 9.32 7.41
N ASN A 197 -7.55 10.13 8.39
CA ASN A 197 -8.15 9.63 9.64
C ASN A 197 -9.39 8.78 9.39
N LYS A 198 -10.23 9.17 8.43
CA LYS A 198 -11.40 8.39 8.04
C LYS A 198 -11.02 7.00 7.54
N VAL A 199 -10.04 6.92 6.65
CA VAL A 199 -9.56 5.64 6.10
C VAL A 199 -8.88 4.81 7.19
N ILE A 200 -8.14 5.42 8.12
CA ILE A 200 -7.55 4.70 9.27
C ILE A 200 -8.64 4.07 10.12
N GLN A 201 -9.74 4.77 10.38
CA GLN A 201 -10.88 4.21 11.12
C GLN A 201 -11.53 3.04 10.37
N GLU A 202 -11.69 3.15 9.06
CA GLU A 202 -12.20 2.05 8.21
C GLU A 202 -11.27 0.82 8.26
N LEU A 203 -9.96 1.04 8.19
CA LEU A 203 -8.95 -0.02 8.33
C LEU A 203 -8.99 -0.67 9.72
N LEU A 204 -9.09 0.13 10.78
CA LEU A 204 -9.24 -0.39 12.14
C LEU A 204 -10.50 -1.24 12.28
N ASN A 205 -11.64 -0.77 11.77
CA ASN A 205 -12.89 -1.52 11.80
C ASN A 205 -12.81 -2.84 11.02
N ALA A 206 -12.03 -2.86 9.93
CA ALA A 206 -11.84 -4.07 9.12
C ALA A 206 -10.86 -5.07 9.78
N PHE A 207 -9.81 -4.59 10.42
CA PHE A 207 -8.73 -5.45 10.93
C PHE A 207 -8.91 -5.88 12.38
N LEU A 208 -9.60 -5.09 13.23
CA LEU A 208 -9.75 -5.38 14.65
C LEU A 208 -10.58 -6.64 14.97
N PRO A 209 -11.63 -7.00 14.24
CA PRO A 209 -12.38 -8.20 14.57
C PRO A 209 -11.48 -9.44 14.77
N PRO A 210 -11.76 -10.31 15.75
CA PRO A 210 -12.94 -10.33 16.61
C PRO A 210 -12.86 -9.43 17.87
N LEU A 211 -11.83 -8.57 18.00
CA LEU A 211 -11.75 -7.64 19.13
C LEU A 211 -12.74 -6.49 18.94
N GLU A 212 -13.44 -6.15 20.00
CA GLU A 212 -14.39 -5.04 20.03
C GLU A 212 -13.82 -3.88 20.85
N PHE A 213 -13.98 -2.66 20.34
CA PHE A 213 -13.55 -1.42 20.96
C PHE A 213 -14.67 -0.38 20.89
N SER A 214 -14.72 0.49 21.87
CA SER A 214 -15.64 1.63 21.89
C SER A 214 -15.27 2.66 20.82
N GLU A 215 -16.22 3.52 20.47
CA GLU A 215 -15.96 4.64 19.55
C GLU A 215 -14.82 5.54 20.04
N SER A 216 -14.77 5.80 21.34
CA SER A 216 -13.69 6.59 21.97
C SER A 216 -12.33 5.95 21.80
N GLU A 217 -12.24 4.63 21.98
CA GLU A 217 -10.99 3.88 21.77
C GLU A 217 -10.56 3.87 20.30
N LEU A 218 -11.50 3.74 19.36
CA LEU A 218 -11.23 3.82 17.93
C LEU A 218 -10.72 5.22 17.54
N LYS A 219 -11.31 6.27 18.04
CA LYS A 219 -10.83 7.66 17.84
C LYS A 219 -9.43 7.86 18.40
N PHE A 220 -9.14 7.33 19.58
CA PHE A 220 -7.81 7.40 20.18
C PHE A 220 -6.76 6.66 19.31
N MET A 221 -7.05 5.44 18.89
CA MET A 221 -6.16 4.68 18.00
C MET A 221 -5.93 5.39 16.68
N SER A 222 -6.99 5.94 16.07
CA SER A 222 -6.90 6.70 14.83
C SER A 222 -6.01 7.94 14.97
N TRP A 223 -6.13 8.66 16.08
CA TRP A 223 -5.27 9.79 16.39
C TRP A 223 -3.79 9.36 16.54
N CYS A 224 -3.54 8.28 17.27
CA CYS A 224 -2.18 7.74 17.43
C CYS A 224 -1.55 7.31 16.09
N LEU A 225 -2.35 6.81 15.17
CA LEU A 225 -1.93 6.30 13.86
C LEU A 225 -1.99 7.37 12.76
N ASN A 226 -2.26 8.62 13.10
CA ASN A 226 -2.26 9.70 12.11
C ASN A 226 -0.90 9.81 11.42
N GLY A 227 -0.92 9.80 10.09
CA GLY A 227 0.29 9.79 9.27
C GLY A 227 0.93 8.40 9.08
N ALA A 228 0.36 7.35 9.66
CA ALA A 228 0.76 5.97 9.42
C ALA A 228 0.26 5.46 8.06
N THR A 229 0.90 4.41 7.55
CA THR A 229 0.45 3.69 6.35
C THR A 229 -0.56 2.61 6.71
N GLY A 230 -1.28 2.07 5.72
CA GLY A 230 -2.17 0.91 5.94
C GLY A 230 -1.45 -0.29 6.53
N ALA A 231 -0.21 -0.54 6.09
CA ALA A 231 0.63 -1.60 6.64
C ALA A 231 1.01 -1.35 8.13
N ASP A 232 1.21 -0.09 8.51
CA ASP A 232 1.48 0.25 9.91
C ASP A 232 0.23 0.05 10.79
N VAL A 233 -0.94 0.37 10.28
CA VAL A 233 -2.23 0.10 10.96
C VAL A 233 -2.40 -1.41 11.18
N GLU A 234 -2.16 -2.22 10.17
CA GLU A 234 -2.23 -3.68 10.27
C GLU A 234 -1.25 -4.24 11.30
N LYS A 235 -0.03 -3.71 11.35
CA LYS A 235 0.97 -4.11 12.35
C LYS A 235 0.56 -3.76 13.77
N TRP A 236 0.00 -2.57 13.99
CA TRP A 236 -0.57 -2.19 15.27
C TRP A 236 -1.67 -3.17 15.70
N VAL A 237 -2.63 -3.44 14.83
CA VAL A 237 -3.74 -4.34 15.12
C VAL A 237 -3.26 -5.75 15.44
N ASN A 238 -2.33 -6.29 14.67
CA ASN A 238 -1.77 -7.61 14.92
C ASN A 238 -1.02 -7.69 16.26
N TRP A 239 -0.26 -6.63 16.59
CA TRP A 239 0.39 -6.53 17.89
C TRP A 239 -0.63 -6.44 19.02
N LEU A 240 -1.66 -5.61 18.87
CA LEU A 240 -2.73 -5.45 19.86
C LEU A 240 -3.49 -6.75 20.11
N LYS A 241 -3.80 -7.51 19.06
CA LYS A 241 -4.43 -8.83 19.19
C LYS A 241 -3.56 -9.78 20.03
N ARG A 242 -2.25 -9.84 19.77
CA ARG A 242 -1.33 -10.64 20.60
C ARG A 242 -1.32 -10.18 22.06
N MET A 243 -1.25 -8.87 22.28
CA MET A 243 -1.22 -8.33 23.65
C MET A 243 -2.52 -8.58 24.39
N LYS A 244 -3.67 -8.50 23.74
CA LYS A 244 -4.95 -8.83 24.36
C LYS A 244 -5.03 -10.29 24.79
N ILE A 245 -4.51 -11.21 24.02
CA ILE A 245 -4.43 -12.63 24.38
C ILE A 245 -3.50 -12.84 25.58
N ILE A 246 -2.32 -12.21 25.58
CA ILE A 246 -1.34 -12.32 26.67
C ILE A 246 -1.78 -11.53 27.90
N ASN A 247 -2.46 -10.40 27.69
CA ASN A 247 -2.88 -9.46 28.72
C ASN A 247 -4.10 -9.91 29.52
N GLU A 248 -4.62 -11.10 29.28
CA GLU A 248 -5.63 -11.73 30.13
C GLU A 248 -5.28 -11.66 31.63
N TYR A 249 -3.98 -11.54 31.92
CA TYR A 249 -3.41 -11.46 33.26
C TYR A 249 -2.96 -10.07 33.72
N ARG A 250 -2.99 -9.04 32.88
CA ARG A 250 -2.38 -7.72 33.14
C ARG A 250 -3.31 -6.55 32.87
N HIS A 251 -4.45 -6.43 33.09
CA HIS A 251 -5.44 -5.33 32.98
C HIS A 251 -4.89 -3.94 32.54
N GLU A 252 -4.09 -3.91 31.46
CA GLU A 252 -3.56 -2.66 30.92
C GLU A 252 -4.62 -1.93 30.08
N ASN A 253 -4.73 -0.62 30.24
CA ASN A 253 -5.58 0.20 29.38
C ASN A 253 -4.91 0.46 28.01
N LEU A 254 -5.70 0.98 27.07
CA LEU A 254 -5.25 1.21 25.69
C LEU A 254 -4.08 2.22 25.60
N ILE A 255 -4.04 3.22 26.46
CA ILE A 255 -2.95 4.21 26.50
C ILE A 255 -1.64 3.53 26.90
N SER A 256 -1.65 2.69 27.92
CA SER A 256 -0.46 1.92 28.33
C SER A 256 0.01 0.95 27.26
N LEU A 257 -0.91 0.28 26.56
CA LEU A 257 -0.59 -0.60 25.43
C LEU A 257 0.03 0.19 24.28
N MET A 258 -0.49 1.36 23.95
CA MET A 258 0.07 2.20 22.88
C MET A 258 1.47 2.70 23.25
N ARG A 259 1.70 3.12 24.49
CA ARG A 259 3.04 3.50 24.97
C ARG A 259 4.05 2.36 24.81
N ARG A 260 3.66 1.15 25.17
CA ARG A 260 4.50 -0.04 25.00
C ARG A 260 4.80 -0.32 23.53
N TYR A 261 3.79 -0.22 22.66
CA TYR A 261 3.95 -0.42 21.22
C TYR A 261 4.95 0.57 20.61
N ILE A 262 4.88 1.84 20.99
CA ILE A 262 5.77 2.89 20.50
C ILE A 262 7.23 2.59 20.83
N LEU A 263 7.53 2.09 22.02
CA LEU A 263 8.90 1.72 22.39
C LEU A 263 9.51 0.64 21.48
N LEU A 264 8.66 -0.22 20.94
CA LEU A 264 9.06 -1.31 20.04
C LEU A 264 8.98 -0.95 18.55
N ASN A 265 8.34 0.17 18.21
CA ASN A 265 8.00 0.56 16.84
C ASN A 265 8.19 2.06 16.59
N THR A 266 9.28 2.62 17.06
CA THR A 266 9.54 4.08 17.05
C THR A 266 9.47 4.74 15.67
N GLY A 267 9.77 4.02 14.59
CA GLY A 267 9.75 4.52 13.22
C GLY A 267 8.36 4.59 12.57
N ARG A 268 7.31 4.03 13.22
CA ARG A 268 5.98 3.90 12.62
C ARG A 268 4.96 4.89 13.13
N ILE A 269 5.28 5.58 14.21
CA ILE A 269 4.40 6.54 14.87
C ILE A 269 5.00 7.94 14.69
N SER A 270 4.17 8.92 14.39
CA SER A 270 4.60 10.31 14.20
C SER A 270 5.25 10.86 15.47
N ARG A 271 6.19 11.78 15.29
CA ARG A 271 6.92 12.38 16.40
C ARG A 271 5.99 13.10 17.39
N ASN A 272 5.00 13.81 16.88
CA ASN A 272 4.03 14.52 17.73
C ASN A 272 3.27 13.59 18.67
N VAL A 273 2.85 12.43 18.18
CA VAL A 273 2.16 11.42 18.98
C VAL A 273 3.10 10.80 20.01
N LYS A 274 4.35 10.50 19.61
CA LYS A 274 5.37 9.98 20.55
C LYS A 274 5.62 10.95 21.69
N ASP A 275 5.88 12.22 21.37
CA ASP A 275 6.15 13.26 22.37
C ASP A 275 4.96 13.44 23.31
N ALA A 276 3.73 13.40 22.81
CA ALA A 276 2.51 13.48 23.60
C ALA A 276 2.34 12.28 24.55
N LEU A 277 2.63 11.07 24.08
CA LEU A 277 2.50 9.85 24.86
C LEU A 277 3.65 9.64 25.86
N ASP A 278 4.83 10.17 25.58
CA ASP A 278 5.96 10.18 26.53
C ASP A 278 5.78 11.16 27.68
N GLY A 279 4.91 12.15 27.50
CA GLY A 279 4.58 13.13 28.54
C GLY A 279 3.71 12.57 29.65
N PRO A 280 3.48 13.39 30.71
CA PRO A 280 2.57 13.01 31.79
C PRO A 280 1.12 12.89 31.28
N ASN A 281 0.33 12.06 31.95
CA ASN A 281 -1.05 11.80 31.56
C ASN A 281 -1.88 13.08 31.41
N GLU A 282 -1.67 14.04 32.29
CA GLU A 282 -2.40 15.31 32.32
C GLU A 282 -2.15 16.14 31.06
N ALA A 283 -0.90 16.20 30.60
CA ALA A 283 -0.53 16.87 29.35
C ALA A 283 -1.13 16.13 28.13
N LEU A 284 -1.11 14.81 28.12
CA LEU A 284 -1.75 14.00 27.09
C LEU A 284 -3.25 14.29 27.01
N TYR A 285 -3.95 14.38 28.13
CA TYR A 285 -5.38 14.65 28.14
C TYR A 285 -5.71 16.03 27.57
N GLU A 286 -4.90 17.04 27.85
CA GLU A 286 -5.07 18.37 27.25
C GLU A 286 -4.87 18.35 25.74
N ILE A 287 -3.86 17.63 25.25
CA ILE A 287 -3.60 17.47 23.81
C ILE A 287 -4.78 16.75 23.16
N LEU A 288 -5.25 15.66 23.72
CA LEU A 288 -6.36 14.87 23.14
C LEU A 288 -7.67 15.66 23.10
N THR A 289 -7.96 16.47 24.10
CA THR A 289 -9.18 17.30 24.14
C THR A 289 -9.11 18.54 23.26
N GLY A 290 -7.92 19.01 22.94
CA GLY A 290 -7.68 20.18 22.08
C GLY A 290 -7.27 19.83 20.66
N SER A 291 -7.20 18.54 20.30
CA SER A 291 -6.72 18.05 19.01
C SER A 291 -7.84 17.68 18.05
N ASP A 292 -7.48 17.38 16.81
CA ASP A 292 -8.36 16.83 15.79
C ASP A 292 -8.87 15.40 16.11
N ALA A 293 -8.49 14.83 17.26
CA ALA A 293 -8.97 13.54 17.72
C ALA A 293 -10.48 13.50 18.03
N ASP A 294 -11.09 14.67 18.18
CA ASP A 294 -12.52 14.82 18.57
C ASP A 294 -12.88 14.03 19.84
N LEU A 295 -11.95 13.98 20.79
CA LEU A 295 -12.12 13.32 22.09
C LEU A 295 -12.53 14.33 23.16
N LYS A 296 -13.63 14.04 23.84
CA LYS A 296 -14.11 14.80 25.01
C LYS A 296 -13.56 14.19 26.29
N LYS A 297 -13.61 14.93 27.39
CA LYS A 297 -13.17 14.42 28.71
C LYS A 297 -13.82 13.09 29.07
N LYS A 298 -15.11 12.93 28.78
CA LYS A 298 -15.85 11.69 29.03
C LYS A 298 -15.28 10.50 28.26
N ASP A 299 -14.80 10.73 27.03
CA ASP A 299 -14.23 9.70 26.16
C ASP A 299 -12.89 9.23 26.71
N ILE A 300 -12.04 10.18 27.14
CA ILE A 300 -10.73 9.87 27.74
C ILE A 300 -10.91 9.16 29.08
N ALA A 301 -11.86 9.59 29.90
CA ALA A 301 -12.20 8.92 31.15
C ALA A 301 -12.65 7.46 30.90
N SER A 302 -13.45 7.24 29.87
CA SER A 302 -13.87 5.90 29.45
C SER A 302 -12.69 5.02 29.04
N ILE A 303 -11.74 5.54 28.24
CA ILE A 303 -10.52 4.80 27.82
C ILE A 303 -9.67 4.40 29.02
N LEU A 304 -9.64 5.24 30.07
CA LEU A 304 -8.88 5.01 31.29
C LEU A 304 -9.61 4.18 32.35
N ASN A 305 -10.87 3.85 32.11
CA ASN A 305 -11.75 3.20 33.10
C ASN A 305 -11.89 3.99 34.42
N ILE A 306 -11.95 5.32 34.34
CA ILE A 306 -12.17 6.23 35.45
C ILE A 306 -13.40 7.11 35.22
N THR A 307 -13.86 7.78 36.26
CA THR A 307 -14.99 8.73 36.14
C THR A 307 -14.49 10.08 35.55
N PRO A 308 -15.35 10.83 34.83
CA PRO A 308 -14.99 12.17 34.34
C PRO A 308 -14.60 13.14 35.46
N SER A 309 -15.18 12.99 36.67
CA SER A 309 -14.82 13.79 37.84
C SER A 309 -13.42 13.46 38.36
N SER A 310 -13.02 12.19 38.35
CA SER A 310 -11.66 11.77 38.71
C SER A 310 -10.64 12.34 37.72
N LEU A 311 -10.93 12.31 36.42
CA LEU A 311 -10.08 12.89 35.39
C LEU A 311 -9.93 14.41 35.61
N SER A 312 -11.04 15.12 35.87
CA SER A 312 -11.01 16.57 36.13
C SER A 312 -10.17 16.93 37.38
N LYS A 313 -10.22 16.12 38.43
CA LYS A 313 -9.36 16.31 39.62
C LYS A 313 -7.86 16.12 39.29
N GLN A 314 -7.52 15.11 38.50
CA GLN A 314 -6.13 14.88 38.05
C GLN A 314 -5.59 16.07 37.24
N ILE A 315 -6.37 16.56 36.28
CA ILE A 315 -6.00 17.72 35.44
C ILE A 315 -5.84 18.99 36.31
N SER A 316 -6.75 19.22 37.27
CA SER A 316 -6.69 20.40 38.13
C SER A 316 -5.46 20.39 39.05
N LYS A 317 -5.07 19.23 39.58
CA LYS A 317 -3.83 19.10 40.36
C LYS A 317 -2.58 19.43 39.54
N PHE A 318 -2.54 19.04 38.27
CA PHE A 318 -1.42 19.33 37.39
C PHE A 318 -1.28 20.83 37.06
N LYS A 319 -2.42 21.54 36.92
CA LYS A 319 -2.42 22.98 36.62
C LYS A 319 -2.00 23.86 37.82
N ASN A 320 -2.07 23.30 39.02
CA ASN A 320 -1.73 24.02 40.25
C ASN A 320 -0.31 23.73 40.75
N VAL A 321 0.49 23.04 39.98
CA VAL A 321 1.93 22.81 40.17
C VAL A 321 2.70 23.57 39.10
#